data_4b5a9376efcfbcc0d1808dc642ba64cc
#
_entry.id   4b5a9376efcfbcc0d1808dc642ba64cc
#
_cell.length_a   1.000
_cell.length_b   1.000
_cell.length_c   1.000
_cell.angle_alpha   90.00
_cell.angle_beta   90.00
_cell.angle_gamma   90.00
#
_symmetry.space_group_name_H-M   'P 1'
#
loop_
_entity.id
_entity.type
_entity.pdbx_description
1 polymer ?
#
loop_
_entity_poly.entity_id
_entity_poly.type
_entity_poly.pdbx_seq_one_letter_code
_entity_poly.pdbx_strand_id
1 'polypeptide(L)'
;MQKQKQLTIISDGQSLVIDDMQEKAKKAFDLLDVSEATRADYKYRIGLFLDFTSEKGFNRNSFLDFKRYLNERTDLAVSTKNKYLATAKIFLKEANRQGALPADITQNVKTFSQNKKHKRDGLNDEEIATLQIKIKELPETPRNLRLKAVLSLLVFQGLRQVEIIRLDV
;
A
#
# COMPACT_ATOMS: atom_id res chain seq x y z
N MET A 1 -23.95 -0.18 -26.88
CA MET A 1 -24.80 -0.66 -25.77
C MET A 1 -23.95 -1.37 -24.77
N GLN A 2 -23.49 -0.66 -23.73
CA GLN A 2 -22.75 -1.26 -22.60
C GLN A 2 -23.78 -1.91 -21.67
N LYS A 3 -23.67 -3.24 -21.48
CA LYS A 3 -24.46 -3.97 -20.47
C LYS A 3 -23.95 -3.57 -19.09
N GLN A 4 -24.73 -2.80 -18.35
CA GLN A 4 -24.56 -2.59 -16.92
C GLN A 4 -24.70 -3.97 -16.22
N LYS A 5 -23.61 -4.47 -15.65
CA LYS A 5 -23.65 -5.64 -14.76
C LYS A 5 -24.09 -5.16 -13.38
N GLN A 6 -25.35 -5.39 -13.05
CA GLN A 6 -25.87 -5.20 -11.70
C GLN A 6 -25.44 -6.39 -10.83
N LEU A 7 -24.79 -6.13 -9.73
CA LEU A 7 -24.53 -7.12 -8.69
C LEU A 7 -25.48 -6.91 -7.52
N THR A 8 -26.19 -7.96 -7.19
CA THR A 8 -27.16 -7.99 -6.09
C THR A 8 -26.52 -8.61 -4.86
N ILE A 9 -26.49 -7.88 -3.76
CA ILE A 9 -26.20 -8.46 -2.44
C ILE A 9 -27.46 -9.12 -1.95
N ILE A 10 -27.42 -10.45 -1.83
CA ILE A 10 -28.52 -11.21 -1.26
C ILE A 10 -28.28 -11.30 0.26
N SER A 11 -28.75 -10.30 1.01
CA SER A 11 -29.16 -10.43 2.42
C SER A 11 -30.09 -9.27 2.73
N ASP A 12 -31.34 -9.59 3.02
CA ASP A 12 -32.38 -8.70 3.56
C ASP A 12 -32.71 -7.42 2.75
N GLY A 13 -32.90 -7.56 1.44
CA GLY A 13 -33.64 -6.56 0.64
C GLY A 13 -32.89 -5.31 0.20
N GLN A 14 -31.57 -5.20 0.40
CA GLN A 14 -30.78 -4.10 -0.13
C GLN A 14 -29.81 -4.58 -1.22
N SER A 15 -30.09 -4.20 -2.47
CA SER A 15 -29.20 -4.37 -3.61
C SER A 15 -28.21 -3.21 -3.66
N LEU A 16 -26.92 -3.49 -3.48
CA LEU A 16 -25.85 -2.53 -3.74
C LEU A 16 -25.34 -2.71 -5.18
N VAL A 17 -25.47 -1.69 -5.99
CA VAL A 17 -24.98 -1.66 -7.39
C VAL A 17 -23.47 -1.39 -7.38
N ILE A 18 -22.70 -2.06 -8.24
CA ILE A 18 -21.23 -1.96 -8.27
C ILE A 18 -20.72 -0.56 -8.58
N ASP A 19 -21.40 0.18 -9.48
CA ASP A 19 -21.04 1.57 -9.80
C ASP A 19 -21.11 2.45 -8.55
N ASP A 20 -22.06 2.17 -7.66
CA ASP A 20 -22.21 2.81 -6.36
C ASP A 20 -21.06 2.42 -5.40
N MET A 21 -20.51 1.18 -5.46
CA MET A 21 -19.40 0.76 -4.63
C MET A 21 -18.07 1.43 -5.01
N GLN A 22 -17.82 1.68 -6.29
CA GLN A 22 -16.62 2.41 -6.72
C GLN A 22 -16.66 3.88 -6.27
N GLU A 23 -17.81 4.52 -6.41
CA GLU A 23 -17.98 5.89 -5.94
C GLU A 23 -17.92 6.00 -4.41
N LYS A 24 -18.55 5.06 -3.70
CA LYS A 24 -18.46 4.94 -2.24
C LYS A 24 -17.02 4.67 -1.77
N ALA A 25 -16.26 3.85 -2.49
CA ALA A 25 -14.86 3.61 -2.15
C ALA A 25 -14.01 4.89 -2.27
N LYS A 26 -14.20 5.68 -3.31
CA LYS A 26 -13.51 6.97 -3.46
C LYS A 26 -13.87 7.91 -2.31
N LYS A 27 -15.15 8.07 -2.01
CA LYS A 27 -15.64 8.90 -0.90
C LYS A 27 -15.15 8.42 0.46
N ALA A 28 -15.11 7.10 0.68
CA ALA A 28 -14.62 6.52 1.93
C ALA A 28 -13.16 6.91 2.23
N PHE A 29 -12.29 6.89 1.21
CA PHE A 29 -10.90 7.30 1.40
C PHE A 29 -10.72 8.83 1.54
N ASP A 30 -11.64 9.64 1.02
CA ASP A 30 -11.59 11.10 1.18
C ASP A 30 -11.86 11.54 2.63
N LEU A 31 -12.54 10.71 3.41
CA LEU A 31 -12.84 10.96 4.83
C LEU A 31 -11.71 10.49 5.79
N LEU A 32 -10.68 9.82 5.27
CA LEU A 32 -9.57 9.37 6.10
C LEU A 32 -8.57 10.50 6.35
N ASP A 33 -8.13 10.62 7.60
CA ASP A 33 -7.02 11.51 8.00
C ASP A 33 -5.67 10.87 7.62
N VAL A 34 -5.34 10.96 6.34
CA VAL A 34 -4.09 10.44 5.77
C VAL A 34 -3.55 11.42 4.73
N SER A 35 -2.24 11.35 4.46
CA SER A 35 -1.62 12.15 3.41
C SER A 35 -2.25 11.88 2.05
N GLU A 36 -2.21 12.88 1.16
CA GLU A 36 -2.75 12.77 -0.19
C GLU A 36 -2.12 11.62 -0.99
N ALA A 37 -0.80 11.44 -0.84
CA ALA A 37 -0.08 10.31 -1.45
C ALA A 37 -0.61 8.96 -0.97
N THR A 38 -0.89 8.81 0.34
CA THR A 38 -1.48 7.59 0.91
C THR A 38 -2.89 7.37 0.39
N ARG A 39 -3.68 8.43 0.27
CA ARG A 39 -5.04 8.38 -0.27
C ARG A 39 -5.06 7.92 -1.73
N ALA A 40 -4.17 8.48 -2.56
CA ALA A 40 -4.01 8.07 -3.96
C ALA A 40 -3.63 6.58 -4.06
N ASP A 41 -2.73 6.11 -3.20
CA ASP A 41 -2.30 4.72 -3.12
C ASP A 41 -3.46 3.77 -2.72
N TYR A 42 -4.31 4.19 -1.78
CA TYR A 42 -5.52 3.42 -1.42
C TYR A 42 -6.52 3.39 -2.58
N LYS A 43 -6.78 4.51 -3.25
CA LYS A 43 -7.67 4.57 -4.43
C LYS A 43 -7.20 3.67 -5.57
N TYR A 44 -5.88 3.57 -5.76
CA TYR A 44 -5.31 2.64 -6.75
C TYR A 44 -5.49 1.18 -6.33
N ARG A 45 -5.14 0.84 -5.09
CA ARG A 45 -5.14 -0.56 -4.64
C ARG A 45 -6.52 -1.14 -4.43
N ILE A 46 -7.52 -0.34 -4.11
CA ILE A 46 -8.88 -0.85 -3.91
C ILE A 46 -9.46 -1.44 -5.20
N GLY A 47 -8.99 -0.99 -6.37
CA GLY A 47 -9.45 -1.47 -7.67
C GLY A 47 -9.46 -2.99 -7.75
N LEU A 48 -8.39 -3.65 -7.33
CA LEU A 48 -8.29 -5.12 -7.37
C LEU A 48 -9.39 -5.83 -6.55
N PHE A 49 -9.76 -5.27 -5.40
CA PHE A 49 -10.86 -5.80 -4.58
C PHE A 49 -12.22 -5.58 -5.24
N LEU A 50 -12.42 -4.40 -5.83
CA LEU A 50 -13.65 -4.05 -6.52
C LEU A 50 -13.83 -4.90 -7.78
N ASP A 51 -12.77 -5.13 -8.55
CA ASP A 51 -12.78 -6.03 -9.71
C ASP A 51 -13.13 -7.46 -9.28
N PHE A 52 -12.47 -7.97 -8.22
CA PHE A 52 -12.77 -9.28 -7.66
C PHE A 52 -14.23 -9.42 -7.24
N THR A 53 -14.79 -8.44 -6.53
CA THR A 53 -16.18 -8.47 -6.09
C THR A 53 -17.16 -8.26 -7.23
N SER A 54 -16.76 -7.55 -8.28
CA SER A 54 -17.51 -7.40 -9.53
C SER A 54 -17.72 -8.72 -10.26
N GLU A 55 -16.71 -9.60 -10.23
CA GLU A 55 -16.77 -10.90 -10.89
C GLU A 55 -17.46 -11.97 -10.03
N LYS A 56 -17.17 -12.01 -8.75
CA LYS A 56 -17.60 -13.08 -7.83
C LYS A 56 -18.87 -12.78 -7.06
N GLY A 57 -19.33 -11.54 -7.08
CA GLY A 57 -20.40 -11.03 -6.22
C GLY A 57 -19.88 -10.60 -4.86
N PHE A 58 -20.62 -9.70 -4.21
CA PHE A 58 -20.31 -9.22 -2.86
C PHE A 58 -21.22 -9.91 -1.82
N ASN A 59 -20.61 -10.49 -0.78
CA ASN A 59 -21.31 -11.17 0.30
C ASN A 59 -20.49 -11.09 1.61
N ARG A 60 -21.00 -11.68 2.70
CA ARG A 60 -20.34 -11.67 4.01
C ARG A 60 -18.94 -12.30 4.03
N ASN A 61 -18.64 -13.18 3.08
CA ASN A 61 -17.34 -13.85 2.98
C ASN A 61 -16.40 -13.17 2.02
N SER A 62 -16.82 -12.13 1.29
CA SER A 62 -16.04 -11.51 0.20
C SER A 62 -14.64 -11.09 0.62
N PHE A 63 -14.45 -10.63 1.87
CA PHE A 63 -13.11 -10.27 2.34
C PHE A 63 -12.20 -11.49 2.58
N LEU A 64 -12.75 -12.59 3.09
CA LEU A 64 -12.02 -13.85 3.26
C LEU A 64 -11.71 -14.50 1.91
N ASP A 65 -12.67 -14.46 1.00
CA ASP A 65 -12.50 -15.00 -0.36
C ASP A 65 -11.49 -14.18 -1.17
N PHE A 66 -11.49 -12.87 -1.00
CA PHE A 66 -10.44 -12.01 -1.56
C PHE A 66 -9.04 -12.35 -1.02
N LYS A 67 -8.94 -12.65 0.29
CA LYS A 67 -7.67 -13.14 0.85
C LYS A 67 -7.25 -14.46 0.21
N ARG A 68 -8.17 -15.40 -0.01
CA ARG A 68 -7.88 -16.67 -0.71
C ARG A 68 -7.42 -16.42 -2.14
N TYR A 69 -8.13 -15.55 -2.87
CA TYR A 69 -7.73 -15.12 -4.19
C TYR A 69 -6.31 -14.53 -4.22
N LEU A 70 -5.99 -13.63 -3.29
CA LEU A 70 -4.63 -13.10 -3.18
C LEU A 70 -3.59 -14.18 -2.85
N ASN A 71 -3.95 -15.21 -2.09
CA ASN A 71 -3.05 -16.31 -1.78
C ASN A 71 -2.64 -17.09 -3.03
N GLU A 72 -3.56 -17.30 -3.94
CA GLU A 72 -3.36 -18.03 -5.20
C GLU A 72 -2.52 -17.24 -6.22
N ARG A 73 -2.42 -15.92 -6.09
CA ARG A 73 -1.62 -15.06 -6.97
C ARG A 73 -0.13 -15.27 -6.71
N THR A 74 0.55 -16.01 -7.59
CA THR A 74 2.00 -16.29 -7.49
C THR A 74 2.87 -15.13 -7.98
N ASP A 75 2.30 -14.23 -8.76
CA ASP A 75 2.94 -13.02 -9.30
C ASP A 75 3.12 -11.90 -8.26
N LEU A 76 2.45 -12.00 -7.11
CA LEU A 76 2.49 -10.97 -6.06
C LEU A 76 3.34 -11.40 -4.86
N ALA A 77 4.27 -10.55 -4.46
CA ALA A 77 5.01 -10.73 -3.21
C ALA A 77 4.05 -10.64 -2.00
N VAL A 78 4.38 -11.36 -0.91
CA VAL A 78 3.57 -11.37 0.33
C VAL A 78 3.32 -9.98 0.89
N SER A 79 4.32 -9.09 0.82
CA SER A 79 4.18 -7.69 1.24
C SER A 79 3.15 -6.93 0.39
N THR A 80 3.10 -7.20 -0.90
CA THR A 80 2.13 -6.60 -1.82
C THR A 80 0.72 -7.13 -1.56
N LYS A 81 0.57 -8.45 -1.38
CA LYS A 81 -0.70 -9.07 -0.98
C LYS A 81 -1.26 -8.45 0.30
N ASN A 82 -0.39 -8.23 1.30
CA ASN A 82 -0.77 -7.58 2.55
C ASN A 82 -1.21 -6.13 2.36
N LYS A 83 -0.60 -5.39 1.43
CA LYS A 83 -1.01 -4.02 1.11
C LYS A 83 -2.42 -3.98 0.49
N TYR A 84 -2.71 -4.86 -0.47
CA TYR A 84 -4.05 -4.98 -1.05
C TYR A 84 -5.10 -5.37 0.00
N LEU A 85 -4.77 -6.37 0.83
CA LEU A 85 -5.67 -6.83 1.89
C LEU A 85 -5.94 -5.73 2.94
N ALA A 86 -4.91 -4.97 3.32
CA ALA A 86 -5.04 -3.86 4.26
C ALA A 86 -5.93 -2.73 3.69
N THR A 87 -5.75 -2.39 2.41
CA THR A 87 -6.58 -1.37 1.76
C THR A 87 -8.04 -1.79 1.70
N ALA A 88 -8.33 -3.03 1.30
CA ALA A 88 -9.69 -3.56 1.30
C ALA A 88 -10.30 -3.58 2.72
N LYS A 89 -9.51 -3.92 3.75
CA LYS A 89 -9.94 -3.87 5.14
C LYS A 89 -10.33 -2.46 5.59
N ILE A 90 -9.51 -1.46 5.26
CA ILE A 90 -9.78 -0.05 5.58
C ILE A 90 -11.09 0.40 4.92
N PHE A 91 -11.24 0.11 3.63
CA PHE A 91 -12.47 0.44 2.89
C PHE A 91 -13.71 -0.19 3.52
N LEU A 92 -13.67 -1.49 3.81
CA LEU A 92 -14.83 -2.21 4.36
C LEU A 92 -15.20 -1.73 5.77
N LYS A 93 -14.19 -1.42 6.60
CA LYS A 93 -14.43 -0.83 7.92
C LYS A 93 -15.07 0.55 7.82
N GLU A 94 -14.60 1.37 6.91
CA GLU A 94 -15.17 2.70 6.68
C GLU A 94 -16.60 2.61 6.12
N ALA A 95 -16.84 1.70 5.18
CA ALA A 95 -18.18 1.42 4.67
C ALA A 95 -19.14 0.93 5.76
N ASN A 96 -18.66 0.09 6.69
CA ASN A 96 -19.46 -0.32 7.87
C ASN A 96 -19.71 0.86 8.81
N ARG A 97 -18.69 1.69 9.09
CA ARG A 97 -18.84 2.91 9.93
C ARG A 97 -19.88 3.89 9.37
N GLN A 98 -19.96 3.99 8.05
CA GLN A 98 -20.95 4.85 7.36
C GLN A 98 -22.34 4.19 7.24
N GLY A 99 -22.53 2.98 7.75
CA GLY A 99 -23.79 2.25 7.64
C GLY A 99 -24.08 1.66 6.25
N ALA A 100 -23.13 1.73 5.32
CA ALA A 100 -23.26 1.12 4.00
C ALA A 100 -23.15 -0.42 4.05
N LEU A 101 -22.52 -0.96 5.10
CA LEU A 101 -22.47 -2.39 5.38
C LEU A 101 -23.07 -2.67 6.77
N PRO A 102 -23.96 -3.67 6.89
CA PRO A 102 -24.65 -3.97 8.16
C PRO A 102 -23.73 -4.59 9.21
N ALA A 103 -22.57 -5.12 8.82
CA ALA A 103 -21.61 -5.76 9.72
C ALA A 103 -20.17 -5.59 9.21
N ASP A 104 -19.20 -5.61 10.14
CA ASP A 104 -17.77 -5.65 9.80
C ASP A 104 -17.37 -7.07 9.37
N ILE A 105 -17.32 -7.30 8.07
CA ILE A 105 -16.91 -8.58 7.46
C ILE A 105 -15.40 -8.82 7.50
N THR A 106 -14.62 -7.89 8.06
CA THR A 106 -13.16 -8.00 8.15
C THR A 106 -12.68 -8.63 9.47
N GLN A 107 -13.61 -8.91 10.39
CA GLN A 107 -13.29 -9.48 11.70
C GLN A 107 -12.62 -10.85 11.55
N ASN A 108 -11.66 -11.13 12.42
CA ASN A 108 -10.92 -12.40 12.50
C ASN A 108 -10.10 -12.79 11.25
N VAL A 109 -10.06 -11.96 10.19
CA VAL A 109 -9.20 -12.20 9.04
C VAL A 109 -7.81 -11.62 9.31
N LYS A 110 -6.83 -12.52 9.50
CA LYS A 110 -5.41 -12.18 9.73
C LYS A 110 -4.73 -11.86 8.39
N THR A 111 -3.69 -11.04 8.43
CA THR A 111 -2.79 -10.81 7.30
C THR A 111 -1.98 -12.07 6.97
N PHE A 112 -1.33 -12.09 5.80
CA PHE A 112 -0.38 -13.12 5.46
C PHE A 112 0.86 -13.02 6.35
N SER A 113 1.37 -14.16 6.80
CA SER A 113 2.64 -14.21 7.53
C SER A 113 3.78 -13.73 6.63
N GLN A 114 4.57 -12.82 7.14
CA GLN A 114 5.70 -12.24 6.43
C GLN A 114 6.98 -12.46 7.22
N ASN A 115 7.99 -12.98 6.57
CA ASN A 115 9.32 -13.02 7.15
C ASN A 115 9.85 -11.58 7.24
N LYS A 116 10.11 -11.12 8.47
CA LYS A 116 10.60 -9.77 8.75
C LYS A 116 12.12 -9.63 8.57
N LYS A 117 12.82 -10.71 8.22
CA LYS A 117 14.27 -10.61 7.94
C LYS A 117 14.50 -9.60 6.81
N HIS A 118 15.37 -8.67 7.02
CA HIS A 118 15.82 -7.76 5.98
C HIS A 118 16.44 -8.58 4.85
N LYS A 119 16.04 -8.31 3.61
CA LYS A 119 16.58 -8.99 2.43
C LYS A 119 17.97 -8.52 2.04
N ARG A 120 18.39 -7.40 2.60
CA ARG A 120 19.71 -6.79 2.36
C ARG A 120 20.31 -6.47 3.71
N ASP A 121 21.52 -6.93 3.92
CA ASP A 121 22.33 -6.49 5.04
C ASP A 121 22.75 -5.04 4.79
N GLY A 122 22.91 -4.26 5.84
CA GLY A 122 23.52 -2.94 5.75
C GLY A 122 25.01 -3.05 5.40
N LEU A 123 25.66 -1.90 5.19
CA LEU A 123 27.11 -1.87 5.06
C LEU A 123 27.74 -2.33 6.37
N ASN A 124 28.74 -3.21 6.29
CA ASN A 124 29.56 -3.60 7.42
C ASN A 124 30.66 -2.55 7.69
N ASP A 125 31.36 -2.69 8.83
CA ASP A 125 32.38 -1.71 9.25
C ASP A 125 33.53 -1.58 8.24
N GLU A 126 33.94 -2.65 7.58
CA GLU A 126 34.99 -2.65 6.56
C GLU A 126 34.55 -1.93 5.29
N GLU A 127 33.30 -2.14 4.87
CA GLU A 127 32.70 -1.45 3.72
C GLU A 127 32.55 0.05 4.00
N ILE A 128 32.15 0.42 5.24
CA ILE A 128 32.07 1.82 5.68
C ILE A 128 33.46 2.46 5.68
N ALA A 129 34.49 1.81 6.21
CA ALA A 129 35.86 2.30 6.21
C ALA A 129 36.40 2.48 4.79
N THR A 130 36.14 1.50 3.92
CA THR A 130 36.51 1.59 2.49
C THR A 130 35.81 2.75 1.80
N LEU A 131 34.54 2.96 2.04
CA LEU A 131 33.75 4.07 1.50
C LEU A 131 34.32 5.41 1.99
N GLN A 132 34.70 5.53 3.25
CA GLN A 132 35.32 6.75 3.80
C GLN A 132 36.62 7.11 3.08
N ILE A 133 37.48 6.12 2.83
CA ILE A 133 38.75 6.32 2.11
C ILE A 133 38.44 6.79 0.69
N LYS A 134 37.54 6.11 -0.01
CA LYS A 134 37.17 6.47 -1.39
C LYS A 134 36.55 7.86 -1.51
N ILE A 135 35.74 8.27 -0.54
CA ILE A 135 35.17 9.62 -0.50
C ILE A 135 36.29 10.68 -0.34
N LYS A 136 37.30 10.41 0.50
CA LYS A 136 38.43 11.33 0.68
C LYS A 136 39.30 11.46 -0.58
N GLU A 137 39.51 10.36 -1.30
CA GLU A 137 40.32 10.32 -2.53
C GLU A 137 39.69 11.05 -3.73
N LEU A 138 38.39 11.35 -3.69
CA LEU A 138 37.72 12.05 -4.77
C LEU A 138 38.33 13.46 -4.96
N PRO A 139 38.65 13.88 -6.22
CA PRO A 139 39.12 15.23 -6.51
C PRO A 139 38.15 16.32 -6.03
N GLU A 140 38.64 17.47 -5.63
CA GLU A 140 37.86 18.61 -5.15
C GLU A 140 37.20 19.41 -6.28
N THR A 141 36.31 18.77 -7.02
CA THR A 141 35.46 19.47 -8.01
C THR A 141 34.10 19.80 -7.39
N PRO A 142 33.37 20.82 -7.89
CA PRO A 142 32.03 21.15 -7.35
C PRO A 142 31.07 19.98 -7.35
N ARG A 143 31.16 19.10 -8.36
CA ARG A 143 30.37 17.85 -8.43
C ARG A 143 30.75 16.89 -7.32
N ASN A 144 32.03 16.67 -7.10
CA ASN A 144 32.50 15.72 -6.09
C ASN A 144 32.29 16.24 -4.67
N LEU A 145 32.39 17.55 -4.43
CA LEU A 145 32.06 18.17 -3.16
C LEU A 145 30.59 17.95 -2.80
N ARG A 146 29.70 18.13 -3.77
CA ARG A 146 28.29 17.81 -3.59
C ARG A 146 28.08 16.31 -3.32
N LEU A 147 28.75 15.43 -4.05
CA LEU A 147 28.68 13.99 -3.82
C LEU A 147 29.18 13.61 -2.43
N LYS A 148 30.32 14.17 -1.99
CA LYS A 148 30.88 13.97 -0.62
C LYS A 148 29.84 14.37 0.44
N ALA A 149 29.21 15.54 0.28
CA ALA A 149 28.19 16.02 1.21
C ALA A 149 26.99 15.08 1.27
N VAL A 150 26.42 14.70 0.11
CA VAL A 150 25.27 13.78 0.03
C VAL A 150 25.59 12.42 0.66
N LEU A 151 26.75 11.82 0.35
CA LEU A 151 27.18 10.54 0.92
C LEU A 151 27.38 10.64 2.44
N SER A 152 27.95 11.74 2.92
CA SER A 152 28.11 11.96 4.36
C SER A 152 26.77 12.04 5.09
N LEU A 153 25.79 12.72 4.51
CA LEU A 153 24.45 12.83 5.09
C LEU A 153 23.71 11.48 5.08
N LEU A 154 23.83 10.71 4.00
CA LEU A 154 23.20 9.38 3.89
C LEU A 154 23.83 8.38 4.85
N VAL A 155 25.16 8.28 4.85
CA VAL A 155 25.87 7.18 5.55
C VAL A 155 26.09 7.50 7.02
N PHE A 156 26.52 8.72 7.37
CA PHE A 156 26.91 9.05 8.73
C PHE A 156 25.81 9.73 9.54
N GLN A 157 24.87 10.40 8.88
CA GLN A 157 23.71 11.01 9.56
C GLN A 157 22.43 10.18 9.43
N GLY A 158 22.42 9.16 8.56
CA GLY A 158 21.28 8.28 8.36
C GLY A 158 20.06 8.98 7.75
N LEU A 159 20.26 10.13 7.06
CA LEU A 159 19.17 10.83 6.42
C LEU A 159 18.63 10.03 5.24
N ARG A 160 17.31 10.04 5.08
CA ARG A 160 16.67 9.44 3.91
C ARG A 160 16.88 10.34 2.68
N GLN A 161 16.92 9.75 1.49
CA GLN A 161 17.06 10.50 0.24
C GLN A 161 16.05 11.67 0.14
N VAL A 162 14.79 11.47 0.54
CA VAL A 162 13.76 12.51 0.50
C VAL A 162 14.05 13.67 1.47
N GLU A 163 14.73 13.40 2.57
CA GLU A 163 15.12 14.43 3.55
C GLU A 163 16.26 15.26 2.99
N ILE A 164 17.24 14.65 2.30
CA ILE A 164 18.32 15.36 1.63
C ILE A 164 17.81 16.25 0.50
N ILE A 165 16.84 15.77 -0.31
CA ILE A 165 16.26 16.56 -1.40
C ILE A 165 15.52 17.80 -0.88
N ARG A 166 15.05 17.77 0.36
CA ARG A 166 14.32 18.87 1.02
C ARG A 166 15.22 19.82 1.81
N LEU A 167 16.53 19.56 1.87
CA LEU A 167 17.47 20.52 2.48
C LEU A 167 17.57 21.73 1.56
N ASP A 168 17.15 22.88 2.09
CA ASP A 168 17.43 24.18 1.47
C ASP A 168 18.91 24.51 1.69
N VAL A 169 19.64 24.70 0.60
CA VAL A 169 21.06 25.08 0.58
C VAL A 169 21.19 26.51 0.06
#